data_bb27797b190324887589acbb49ffdbe4
#
_entry.id   bb27797b190324887589acbb49ffdbe4
#
_cell.length_a   1.000
_cell.length_b   1.000
_cell.length_c   1.000
_cell.angle_alpha   90.00
_cell.angle_beta   90.00
_cell.angle_gamma   90.00
#
_symmetry.space_group_name_H-M   'P 1'
#
loop_
_entity.id
_entity.type
_entity.pdbx_description
1 polymer ?
#
loop_
_entity_poly.entity_id
_entity_poly.type
_entity_poly.pdbx_seq_one_letter_code
_entity_poly.pdbx_strand_id
1 'polypeptide(L)'
;KNEWKIKLLNLKMKRTNVQLRMPHDSLFVKAQITDAEVIGGLFDLLRKSYSVRQLDWKEGAVKYDRPFETAKRGFDYNHLQLSQIAIGVDSFSYNPEKLNLKIIYCTLQDKSGLKIQRAGGSFAMDSMQMQLPNFFLETPYSKLKARMTMDLNAFNERNPGKLNLALNASIAKPDLIAYLGPANSAAIVLLNSFYA
;
A
#
# COMPACT_ATOMS: atom_id res chain seq x y z
N LYS A 1 19.40 29.95 6.06
CA LYS A 1 18.59 29.05 5.21
C LYS A 1 17.27 28.82 5.91
N ASN A 2 16.17 29.30 5.31
CA ASN A 2 14.83 29.10 5.88
C ASN A 2 14.48 27.61 5.86
N GLU A 3 14.42 26.98 7.03
CA GLU A 3 13.96 25.62 7.18
C GLU A 3 12.43 25.60 7.12
N TRP A 4 11.87 25.04 6.03
CA TRP A 4 10.43 24.87 5.91
C TRP A 4 9.99 23.62 6.68
N LYS A 5 9.48 23.84 7.88
CA LYS A 5 8.84 22.83 8.71
C LYS A 5 7.36 23.13 8.84
N ILE A 6 6.54 22.20 8.43
CA ILE A 6 5.08 22.31 8.57
C ILE A 6 4.66 21.40 9.74
N LYS A 7 4.10 22.01 10.78
CA LYS A 7 3.49 21.28 11.89
C LYS A 7 1.98 21.33 11.77
N LEU A 8 1.37 20.17 11.67
CA LEU A 8 -0.05 19.99 11.58
C LEU A 8 -0.55 19.40 12.90
N LEU A 9 -1.38 20.12 13.64
CA LEU A 9 -1.96 19.62 14.89
C LEU A 9 -3.14 18.70 14.59
N ASN A 10 -4.08 19.19 13.79
CA ASN A 10 -5.25 18.46 13.34
C ASN A 10 -5.70 19.04 11.99
N LEU A 11 -5.99 18.15 11.03
CA LEU A 11 -6.59 18.50 9.75
C LEU A 11 -7.80 17.60 9.51
N LYS A 12 -8.98 18.21 9.39
CA LYS A 12 -10.21 17.52 8.98
C LYS A 12 -10.53 17.88 7.53
N MET A 13 -10.73 16.87 6.74
CA MET A 13 -11.10 17.01 5.32
C MET A 13 -12.47 16.38 5.12
N LYS A 14 -13.41 17.16 4.59
CA LYS A 14 -14.76 16.69 4.24
C LYS A 14 -15.07 17.06 2.80
N ARG A 15 -15.54 16.09 2.02
CA ARG A 15 -15.91 16.27 0.62
C ARG A 15 -14.85 17.02 -0.20
N THR A 16 -13.60 16.62 0.00
CA THR A 16 -12.41 17.26 -0.58
C THR A 16 -11.94 16.48 -1.80
N ASN A 17 -11.58 17.20 -2.86
CA ASN A 17 -10.91 16.63 -4.03
C ASN A 17 -9.48 17.15 -4.09
N VAL A 18 -8.53 16.23 -4.17
CA VAL A 18 -7.11 16.54 -4.32
C VAL A 18 -6.64 16.01 -5.66
N GLN A 19 -5.92 16.84 -6.40
CA GLN A 19 -5.32 16.44 -7.66
C GLN A 19 -3.86 16.86 -7.68
N LEU A 20 -2.98 15.91 -7.93
CA LEU A 20 -1.55 16.11 -8.09
C LEU A 20 -1.13 15.66 -9.49
N ARG A 21 -0.42 16.54 -10.19
CA ARG A 21 0.25 16.22 -11.46
C ARG A 21 1.73 16.51 -11.32
N MET A 22 2.54 15.51 -11.59
CA MET A 22 4.00 15.61 -11.59
C MET A 22 4.51 15.26 -12.99
N PRO A 23 4.63 16.27 -13.89
CA PRO A 23 4.95 16.00 -15.30
C PRO A 23 6.30 15.32 -15.50
N HIS A 24 7.33 15.68 -14.69
CA HIS A 24 8.65 15.08 -14.76
C HIS A 24 8.66 13.58 -14.38
N ASP A 25 7.81 13.19 -13.45
CA ASP A 25 7.70 11.79 -12.99
C ASP A 25 6.61 11.03 -13.75
N SER A 26 5.95 11.70 -14.71
CA SER A 26 4.83 11.14 -15.48
C SER A 26 3.76 10.55 -14.54
N LEU A 27 3.43 11.29 -13.49
CA LEU A 27 2.55 10.84 -12.42
C LEU A 27 1.30 11.71 -12.33
N PHE A 28 0.16 11.05 -12.27
CA PHE A 28 -1.12 11.68 -11.98
C PHE A 28 -1.80 10.97 -10.81
N VAL A 29 -2.19 11.74 -9.79
CA VAL A 29 -2.97 11.25 -8.65
C VAL A 29 -4.20 12.12 -8.48
N LYS A 30 -5.36 11.49 -8.37
CA LYS A 30 -6.61 12.14 -7.97
C LYS A 30 -7.20 11.39 -6.79
N ALA A 31 -7.45 12.11 -5.69
CA ALA A 31 -8.11 11.56 -4.52
C ALA A 31 -9.43 12.29 -4.25
N GLN A 32 -10.46 11.52 -3.97
CA GLN A 32 -11.74 12.00 -3.48
C GLN A 32 -11.87 11.55 -2.02
N ILE A 33 -11.99 12.50 -1.12
CA ILE A 33 -12.02 12.28 0.31
C ILE A 33 -13.37 12.72 0.83
N THR A 34 -14.20 11.77 1.24
CA THR A 34 -15.51 12.07 1.84
C THR A 34 -15.35 12.54 3.27
N ASP A 35 -14.58 11.80 4.07
CA ASP A 35 -14.25 12.17 5.46
C ASP A 35 -12.87 11.61 5.82
N ALA A 36 -11.97 12.50 6.24
CA ALA A 36 -10.68 12.09 6.76
C ALA A 36 -10.18 13.07 7.85
N GLU A 37 -9.45 12.53 8.80
CA GLU A 37 -8.78 13.28 9.86
C GLU A 37 -7.32 12.87 9.98
N VAL A 38 -6.43 13.86 10.02
CA VAL A 38 -4.99 13.70 10.26
C VAL A 38 -4.62 14.39 11.54
N ILE A 39 -4.00 13.69 12.46
CA ILE A 39 -3.60 14.20 13.77
C ILE A 39 -2.08 14.08 13.93
N GLY A 40 -1.44 15.18 14.33
CA GLY A 40 -0.04 15.21 14.71
C GLY A 40 0.90 15.00 13.52
N GLY A 41 0.75 15.80 12.46
CA GLY A 41 1.66 15.81 11.31
C GLY A 41 2.88 16.69 11.51
N LEU A 42 4.05 16.23 11.10
CA LEU A 42 5.29 17.00 11.00
C LEU A 42 5.95 16.72 9.66
N PHE A 43 6.22 17.78 8.89
CA PHE A 43 6.77 17.69 7.55
C PHE A 43 7.98 18.62 7.45
N ASP A 44 9.18 18.05 7.40
CA ASP A 44 10.44 18.75 7.18
C ASP A 44 10.88 18.49 5.73
N LEU A 45 10.61 19.47 4.87
CA LEU A 45 10.87 19.34 3.45
C LEU A 45 12.37 19.33 3.12
N LEU A 46 13.18 20.02 3.92
CA LEU A 46 14.63 20.05 3.71
C LEU A 46 15.28 18.71 4.05
N ARG A 47 14.89 18.11 5.18
CA ARG A 47 15.41 16.82 5.65
C ARG A 47 14.68 15.63 5.04
N LYS A 48 13.64 15.88 4.23
CA LYS A 48 12.74 14.85 3.68
C LYS A 48 12.21 13.92 4.77
N SER A 49 11.88 14.50 5.93
CA SER A 49 11.37 13.75 7.08
C SER A 49 9.90 14.08 7.30
N TYR A 50 9.08 13.06 7.32
CA TYR A 50 7.63 13.18 7.42
C TYR A 50 7.12 12.25 8.51
N SER A 51 6.21 12.74 9.33
CA SER A 51 5.53 11.89 10.30
C SER A 51 4.09 12.29 10.47
N VAL A 52 3.26 11.30 10.76
CA VAL A 52 1.85 11.45 11.10
C VAL A 52 1.56 10.53 12.28
N ARG A 53 1.02 11.08 13.35
CA ARG A 53 0.66 10.30 14.52
C ARG A 53 -0.56 9.43 14.26
N GLN A 54 -1.58 9.99 13.60
CA GLN A 54 -2.80 9.26 13.28
C GLN A 54 -3.42 9.81 12.00
N LEU A 55 -3.86 8.88 11.14
CA LEU A 55 -4.72 9.16 9.99
C LEU A 55 -5.95 8.25 10.09
N ASP A 56 -7.11 8.82 9.98
CA ASP A 56 -8.38 8.12 9.85
C ASP A 56 -9.10 8.60 8.59
N TRP A 57 -9.07 7.83 7.53
CA TRP A 57 -9.80 8.08 6.28
C TRP A 57 -10.94 7.09 6.18
N LYS A 58 -12.17 7.56 6.35
CA LYS A 58 -13.36 6.71 6.49
C LYS A 58 -14.00 6.32 5.17
N GLU A 59 -13.92 7.20 4.18
CA GLU A 59 -14.52 6.94 2.87
C GLU A 59 -13.83 7.77 1.79
N GLY A 60 -13.56 7.14 0.63
CA GLY A 60 -12.98 7.83 -0.49
C GLY A 60 -12.66 6.95 -1.69
N ALA A 61 -12.04 7.60 -2.67
CA ALA A 61 -11.54 6.95 -3.87
C ALA A 61 -10.21 7.58 -4.31
N VAL A 62 -9.35 6.78 -4.93
CA VAL A 62 -8.06 7.23 -5.48
C VAL A 62 -7.91 6.71 -6.89
N LYS A 63 -7.56 7.60 -7.80
CA LYS A 63 -6.99 7.25 -9.10
C LYS A 63 -5.50 7.60 -9.09
N TYR A 64 -4.67 6.61 -9.34
CA TYR A 64 -3.24 6.75 -9.57
C TYR A 64 -2.93 6.27 -10.97
N ASP A 65 -2.20 7.06 -11.74
CA ASP A 65 -1.97 6.79 -13.16
C ASP A 65 -0.56 7.21 -13.58
N ARG A 66 0.12 6.30 -14.25
CA ARG A 66 1.39 6.55 -14.95
C ARG A 66 1.13 6.42 -16.45
N PRO A 67 0.74 7.49 -17.14
CA PRO A 67 0.17 7.44 -18.50
C PRO A 67 1.13 6.89 -19.58
N PHE A 68 2.44 6.84 -19.32
CA PHE A 68 3.41 6.27 -20.27
C PHE A 68 3.68 4.78 -20.05
N GLU A 69 3.14 4.21 -18.97
CA GLU A 69 3.23 2.77 -18.74
C GLU A 69 2.08 2.06 -19.45
N THR A 70 2.36 0.87 -19.98
CA THR A 70 1.32 0.06 -20.61
C THR A 70 0.38 -0.53 -19.57
N ALA A 71 -0.92 -0.28 -19.70
CA ALA A 71 -1.93 -0.80 -18.81
C ALA A 71 -2.00 -2.33 -18.87
N LYS A 72 -2.09 -2.97 -17.69
CA LYS A 72 -2.17 -4.42 -17.54
C LYS A 72 -3.59 -4.84 -17.12
N ARG A 73 -3.96 -6.09 -17.45
CA ARG A 73 -5.16 -6.71 -16.91
C ARG A 73 -4.88 -7.22 -15.49
N GLY A 74 -5.90 -7.26 -14.64
CA GLY A 74 -5.76 -7.61 -13.24
C GLY A 74 -5.38 -6.39 -12.40
N PHE A 75 -4.71 -6.64 -11.27
CA PHE A 75 -4.22 -5.58 -10.41
C PHE A 75 -3.01 -4.88 -11.04
N ASP A 76 -3.20 -3.62 -11.40
CA ASP A 76 -2.21 -2.82 -12.13
C ASP A 76 -1.74 -1.66 -11.25
N TYR A 77 -0.58 -1.82 -10.62
CA TYR A 77 -0.01 -0.82 -9.71
C TYR A 77 0.41 0.49 -10.40
N ASN A 78 0.52 0.52 -11.73
CA ASN A 78 0.78 1.74 -12.50
C ASN A 78 -0.51 2.51 -12.86
N HIS A 79 -1.66 1.83 -12.83
CA HIS A 79 -2.96 2.38 -13.21
C HIS A 79 -4.02 1.97 -12.19
N LEU A 80 -3.84 2.37 -10.92
CA LEU A 80 -4.79 2.05 -9.85
C LEU A 80 -6.07 2.89 -9.96
N GLN A 81 -7.18 2.25 -9.73
CA GLN A 81 -8.46 2.91 -9.53
C GLN A 81 -9.15 2.28 -8.35
N LEU A 82 -8.92 2.88 -7.20
CA LEU A 82 -9.39 2.40 -5.90
C LEU A 82 -10.67 3.14 -5.51
N SER A 83 -11.61 2.41 -4.98
CA SER A 83 -12.89 2.91 -4.45
C SER A 83 -13.19 2.28 -3.10
N GLN A 84 -14.20 2.78 -2.40
CA GLN A 84 -14.59 2.29 -1.07
C GLN A 84 -13.41 2.26 -0.10
N ILE A 85 -12.52 3.25 -0.21
CA ILE A 85 -11.34 3.30 0.63
C ILE A 85 -11.74 3.72 2.04
N ALA A 86 -11.36 2.89 3.02
CA ALA A 86 -11.27 3.32 4.41
C ALA A 86 -9.93 2.80 4.97
N ILE A 87 -9.15 3.69 5.58
CA ILE A 87 -7.85 3.35 6.14
C ILE A 87 -7.58 4.08 7.44
N GLY A 88 -7.22 3.33 8.47
CA GLY A 88 -6.75 3.85 9.75
C GLY A 88 -5.27 3.56 9.93
N VAL A 89 -4.49 4.63 10.15
CA VAL A 89 -3.06 4.56 10.43
C VAL A 89 -2.83 5.07 11.85
N ASP A 90 -2.19 4.27 12.69
CA ASP A 90 -1.83 4.62 14.07
C ASP A 90 -0.51 5.41 14.14
N SER A 91 0.41 5.12 13.20
CA SER A 91 1.66 5.87 13.10
C SER A 91 2.26 5.71 11.71
N PHE A 92 2.81 6.80 11.23
CA PHE A 92 3.63 6.84 10.03
C PHE A 92 4.84 7.72 10.30
N SER A 93 6.02 7.25 9.97
CA SER A 93 7.22 8.07 9.93
C SER A 93 8.14 7.64 8.80
N TYR A 94 8.64 8.62 8.09
CA TYR A 94 9.59 8.46 7.01
C TYR A 94 10.73 9.45 7.15
N ASN A 95 11.93 9.00 6.96
CA ASN A 95 13.10 9.80 6.61
C ASN A 95 13.95 8.98 5.62
N PRO A 96 15.01 9.54 4.99
CA PRO A 96 15.79 8.82 4.00
C PRO A 96 16.41 7.48 4.46
N GLU A 97 16.52 7.28 5.76
CA GLU A 97 17.13 6.08 6.35
C GLU A 97 16.10 5.09 6.90
N LYS A 98 14.88 5.56 7.22
CA LYS A 98 13.86 4.74 7.91
C LYS A 98 12.45 5.03 7.45
N LEU A 99 11.66 3.97 7.32
CA LEU A 99 10.23 4.02 7.12
C LEU A 99 9.54 3.16 8.18
N ASN A 100 8.59 3.72 8.91
CA ASN A 100 7.70 2.96 9.80
C ASN A 100 6.25 3.30 9.46
N LEU A 101 5.42 2.28 9.45
CA LEU A 101 4.00 2.40 9.18
C LEU A 101 3.23 1.37 10.01
N LYS A 102 2.17 1.80 10.71
CA LYS A 102 1.24 0.91 11.38
C LYS A 102 -0.17 1.19 10.91
N ILE A 103 -0.72 0.24 10.16
CA ILE A 103 -2.10 0.25 9.67
C ILE A 103 -2.96 -0.54 10.64
N ILE A 104 -4.01 0.09 11.19
CA ILE A 104 -4.98 -0.56 12.07
C ILE A 104 -6.04 -1.29 11.27
N TYR A 105 -6.53 -0.64 10.21
CA TYR A 105 -7.48 -1.21 9.27
C TYR A 105 -7.28 -0.61 7.88
N CYS A 106 -7.60 -1.39 6.88
CA CYS A 106 -7.68 -0.95 5.50
C CYS A 106 -8.76 -1.75 4.79
N THR A 107 -9.66 -1.04 4.11
CA THR A 107 -10.63 -1.60 3.16
C THR A 107 -10.50 -0.85 1.85
N LEU A 108 -10.65 -1.52 0.74
CA LEU A 108 -10.70 -0.91 -0.58
C LEU A 108 -11.21 -1.91 -1.63
N GLN A 109 -11.59 -1.37 -2.78
CA GLN A 109 -11.89 -2.14 -3.97
C GLN A 109 -11.15 -1.53 -5.16
N ASP A 110 -10.41 -2.36 -5.90
CA ASP A 110 -9.75 -1.97 -7.14
C ASP A 110 -10.61 -2.27 -8.38
N LYS A 111 -10.35 -1.55 -9.48
CA LYS A 111 -11.01 -1.75 -10.78
C LYS A 111 -10.89 -3.17 -11.33
N SER A 112 -9.86 -3.94 -10.93
CA SER A 112 -9.67 -5.35 -11.32
C SER A 112 -10.70 -6.30 -10.71
N GLY A 113 -11.51 -5.82 -9.75
CA GLY A 113 -12.42 -6.62 -8.96
C GLY A 113 -11.81 -7.12 -7.64
N LEU A 114 -10.52 -6.91 -7.41
CA LEU A 114 -9.90 -7.22 -6.11
C LEU A 114 -10.53 -6.35 -5.02
N LYS A 115 -11.09 -6.99 -4.01
CA LYS A 115 -11.70 -6.33 -2.87
C LYS A 115 -10.98 -6.72 -1.59
N ILE A 116 -10.43 -5.75 -0.89
CA ILE A 116 -9.89 -5.93 0.45
C ILE A 116 -10.99 -5.58 1.44
N GLN A 117 -11.45 -6.57 2.21
CA GLN A 117 -12.44 -6.39 3.27
C GLN A 117 -11.79 -5.95 4.56
N ARG A 118 -10.57 -6.42 4.80
CA ARG A 118 -9.80 -6.09 5.99
C ARG A 118 -8.32 -6.33 5.75
N ALA A 119 -7.51 -5.34 6.04
CA ALA A 119 -6.07 -5.51 6.08
C ALA A 119 -5.48 -4.62 7.17
N GLY A 120 -4.32 -4.98 7.66
CA GLY A 120 -3.58 -4.19 8.64
C GLY A 120 -2.26 -4.85 9.00
N GLY A 121 -1.54 -4.18 9.88
CA GLY A 121 -0.24 -4.64 10.35
C GLY A 121 0.77 -3.52 10.48
N SER A 122 1.96 -3.91 10.89
CA SER A 122 3.09 -3.00 11.04
C SER A 122 4.15 -3.28 9.98
N PHE A 123 4.74 -2.25 9.45
CA PHE A 123 5.84 -2.29 8.50
C PHE A 123 6.97 -1.39 9.01
N ALA A 124 8.18 -1.90 8.99
CA ALA A 124 9.39 -1.12 9.27
C ALA A 124 10.48 -1.44 8.24
N MET A 125 11.20 -0.44 7.82
CA MET A 125 12.34 -0.60 6.92
C MET A 125 13.40 0.42 7.28
N ASP A 126 14.66 -0.01 7.27
CA ASP A 126 15.82 0.85 7.35
C ASP A 126 16.82 0.52 6.22
N SER A 127 18.04 1.03 6.30
CA SER A 127 19.08 0.81 5.28
C SER A 127 19.55 -0.64 5.17
N MET A 128 19.24 -1.49 6.14
CA MET A 128 19.74 -2.87 6.22
C MET A 128 18.64 -3.91 6.10
N GLN A 129 17.46 -3.61 6.64
CA GLN A 129 16.44 -4.61 6.90
C GLN A 129 15.02 -4.10 6.65
N MET A 130 14.15 -5.00 6.20
CA MET A 130 12.70 -4.82 6.12
C MET A 130 12.02 -5.79 7.08
N GLN A 131 11.02 -5.29 7.80
CA GLN A 131 10.26 -6.05 8.80
C GLN A 131 8.77 -5.90 8.60
N LEU A 132 8.06 -7.00 8.69
CA LEU A 132 6.60 -7.10 8.66
C LEU A 132 6.19 -8.01 9.84
N PRO A 133 6.19 -7.50 11.08
CA PRO A 133 6.04 -8.36 12.27
C PRO A 133 4.65 -8.98 12.40
N ASN A 134 3.64 -8.33 11.87
CA ASN A 134 2.26 -8.78 11.93
C ASN A 134 1.48 -8.18 10.75
N PHE A 135 1.27 -8.95 9.74
CA PHE A 135 0.44 -8.55 8.60
C PHE A 135 -0.76 -9.48 8.47
N PHE A 136 -1.92 -8.93 8.19
CA PHE A 136 -3.09 -9.70 7.82
C PHE A 136 -3.83 -9.04 6.66
N LEU A 137 -4.45 -9.86 5.83
CA LEU A 137 -5.28 -9.44 4.71
C LEU A 137 -6.43 -10.43 4.56
N GLU A 138 -7.64 -9.90 4.44
CA GLU A 138 -8.86 -10.65 4.18
C GLU A 138 -9.59 -10.04 2.98
N THR A 139 -9.94 -10.89 2.05
CA THR A 139 -10.81 -10.61 0.92
C THR A 139 -12.12 -11.40 1.10
N PRO A 140 -13.12 -11.31 0.20
CA PRO A 140 -14.29 -12.17 0.27
C PRO A 140 -14.00 -13.67 0.26
N TYR A 141 -12.88 -14.07 -0.36
CA TYR A 141 -12.60 -15.49 -0.63
C TYR A 141 -11.26 -15.97 -0.09
N SER A 142 -10.38 -15.05 0.33
CA SER A 142 -9.02 -15.38 0.75
C SER A 142 -8.67 -14.76 2.09
N LYS A 143 -7.78 -15.44 2.82
CA LYS A 143 -7.19 -14.93 4.07
C LYS A 143 -5.69 -15.16 4.05
N LEU A 144 -4.94 -14.18 4.53
CA LEU A 144 -3.50 -14.22 4.60
C LEU A 144 -3.03 -13.59 5.91
N LYS A 145 -2.12 -14.28 6.60
CA LYS A 145 -1.34 -13.73 7.73
C LYS A 145 0.12 -13.97 7.46
N ALA A 146 0.94 -12.95 7.63
CA ALA A 146 2.37 -13.03 7.38
C ALA A 146 3.17 -12.36 8.48
N ARG A 147 4.33 -12.93 8.74
CA ARG A 147 5.41 -12.32 9.51
C ARG A 147 6.69 -12.46 8.69
N MET A 148 7.42 -11.38 8.51
CA MET A 148 8.63 -11.38 7.70
C MET A 148 9.70 -10.49 8.33
N THR A 149 10.93 -10.96 8.23
CA THR A 149 12.14 -10.16 8.41
C THR A 149 13.05 -10.49 7.25
N MET A 150 13.52 -9.48 6.56
CA MET A 150 14.34 -9.64 5.36
C MET A 150 15.48 -8.62 5.36
N ASP A 151 16.70 -9.08 5.23
CA ASP A 151 17.83 -8.21 4.94
C ASP A 151 17.71 -7.68 3.51
N LEU A 152 18.02 -6.41 3.24
CA LEU A 152 17.87 -5.83 1.91
C LEU A 152 18.78 -6.49 0.86
N ASN A 153 19.83 -7.15 1.28
CA ASN A 153 20.71 -7.95 0.43
C ASN A 153 20.32 -9.44 0.38
N ALA A 154 19.13 -9.84 0.85
CA ALA A 154 18.70 -11.25 0.91
C ALA A 154 18.85 -12.01 -0.42
N PHE A 155 18.68 -11.31 -1.54
CA PHE A 155 18.78 -11.88 -2.88
C PHE A 155 20.09 -11.52 -3.61
N ASN A 156 21.10 -11.04 -2.90
CA ASN A 156 22.41 -10.76 -3.48
C ASN A 156 23.18 -12.07 -3.69
N GLU A 157 23.55 -12.37 -4.92
CA GLU A 157 24.23 -13.62 -5.27
C GLU A 157 25.62 -13.77 -4.63
N ARG A 158 26.34 -12.64 -4.41
CA ARG A 158 27.72 -12.67 -3.87
C ARG A 158 27.76 -12.65 -2.35
N ASN A 159 26.79 -11.99 -1.72
CA ASN A 159 26.71 -11.87 -0.26
C ASN A 159 25.24 -11.89 0.16
N PRO A 160 24.60 -13.08 0.16
CA PRO A 160 23.18 -13.20 0.45
C PRO A 160 22.90 -12.88 1.93
N GLY A 161 21.91 -12.02 2.15
CA GLY A 161 21.36 -11.78 3.48
C GLY A 161 20.34 -12.84 3.89
N LYS A 162 19.66 -12.61 5.00
CA LYS A 162 18.67 -13.54 5.56
C LYS A 162 17.25 -13.13 5.17
N LEU A 163 16.40 -14.11 4.88
CA LEU A 163 14.97 -13.98 4.78
C LEU A 163 14.30 -14.97 5.73
N ASN A 164 13.53 -14.45 6.69
CA ASN A 164 12.66 -15.25 7.55
C ASN A 164 11.22 -14.89 7.21
N LEU A 165 10.44 -15.87 6.76
CA LEU A 165 9.04 -15.69 6.40
C LEU A 165 8.20 -16.78 7.06
N ALA A 166 7.22 -16.37 7.87
CA ALA A 166 6.13 -17.22 8.33
C ALA A 166 4.84 -16.77 7.63
N LEU A 167 4.25 -17.65 6.85
CA LEU A 167 3.06 -17.39 6.05
C LEU A 167 1.98 -18.42 6.37
N ASN A 168 0.78 -17.92 6.67
CA ASN A 168 -0.44 -18.72 6.74
C ASN A 168 -1.45 -18.10 5.78
N ALA A 169 -1.81 -18.83 4.72
CA ALA A 169 -2.66 -18.31 3.66
C ALA A 169 -3.65 -19.36 3.18
N SER A 170 -4.89 -18.92 2.99
CA SER A 170 -5.92 -19.61 2.20
C SER A 170 -6.30 -18.68 1.07
N ILE A 171 -5.97 -19.04 -0.16
CA ILE A 171 -6.14 -18.17 -1.32
C ILE A 171 -7.12 -18.83 -2.28
N ALA A 172 -8.16 -18.10 -2.66
CA ALA A 172 -9.19 -18.60 -3.55
C ALA A 172 -9.00 -18.11 -4.99
N LYS A 173 -9.41 -18.94 -5.93
CA LYS A 173 -9.29 -18.68 -7.37
C LYS A 173 -9.86 -17.33 -7.83
N PRO A 174 -11.05 -16.84 -7.35
CA PRO A 174 -11.56 -15.53 -7.74
C PRO A 174 -10.61 -14.37 -7.45
N ASP A 175 -9.97 -14.36 -6.27
CA ASP A 175 -9.03 -13.30 -5.90
C ASP A 175 -7.73 -13.36 -6.71
N LEU A 176 -7.25 -14.58 -7.01
CA LEU A 176 -6.09 -14.76 -7.88
C LEU A 176 -6.35 -14.25 -9.30
N ILE A 177 -7.54 -14.51 -9.84
CA ILE A 177 -7.95 -13.98 -11.16
C ILE A 177 -8.04 -12.46 -11.13
N ALA A 178 -8.62 -11.87 -10.08
CA ALA A 178 -8.69 -10.42 -9.93
C ALA A 178 -7.29 -9.78 -9.84
N TYR A 179 -6.36 -10.45 -9.18
CA TYR A 179 -4.97 -9.98 -9.04
C TYR A 179 -4.16 -10.17 -10.33
N LEU A 180 -4.16 -11.37 -10.93
CA LEU A 180 -3.33 -11.73 -12.08
C LEU A 180 -3.94 -11.28 -13.41
N GLY A 181 -5.26 -11.11 -13.47
CA GLY A 181 -6.03 -10.86 -14.69
C GLY A 181 -6.39 -12.12 -15.46
N PRO A 182 -7.51 -12.10 -16.21
CA PRO A 182 -8.06 -13.27 -16.88
C PRO A 182 -7.23 -13.79 -18.06
N ALA A 183 -6.29 -12.99 -18.57
CA ALA A 183 -5.51 -13.33 -19.77
C ALA A 183 -4.16 -13.98 -19.45
N ASN A 184 -3.82 -14.24 -18.19
CA ASN A 184 -2.59 -14.95 -17.84
C ASN A 184 -2.82 -16.45 -17.95
N SER A 185 -2.78 -16.97 -19.20
CA SER A 185 -3.08 -18.37 -19.51
C SER A 185 -2.23 -19.37 -18.70
N ALA A 186 -0.95 -19.07 -18.50
CA ALA A 186 -0.06 -19.93 -17.71
C ALA A 186 -0.46 -19.97 -16.23
N ALA A 187 -0.82 -18.82 -15.64
CA ALA A 187 -1.30 -18.76 -14.26
C ALA A 187 -2.67 -19.44 -14.11
N ILE A 188 -3.57 -19.32 -15.10
CA ILE A 188 -4.87 -20.00 -15.09
C ILE A 188 -4.71 -21.51 -15.21
N VAL A 189 -3.81 -22.01 -16.05
CA VAL A 189 -3.50 -23.44 -16.16
C VAL A 189 -2.95 -23.97 -14.84
N LEU A 190 -2.00 -23.26 -14.25
CA LEU A 190 -1.46 -23.60 -12.93
C LEU A 190 -2.56 -23.64 -11.85
N LEU A 191 -3.41 -22.60 -11.81
CA LEU A 191 -4.53 -22.53 -10.89
C LEU A 191 -5.52 -23.69 -11.06
N ASN A 192 -5.85 -24.05 -12.30
CA ASN A 192 -6.75 -25.16 -12.55
C ASN A 192 -6.14 -26.51 -12.09
N SER A 193 -4.81 -26.67 -12.12
CA SER A 193 -4.15 -27.87 -11.59
C SER A 193 -4.16 -27.95 -10.05
N PHE A 194 -4.29 -26.82 -9.34
CA PHE A 194 -4.38 -26.79 -7.88
C PHE A 194 -5.81 -26.91 -7.33
N TYR A 195 -6.82 -26.57 -8.14
CA TYR A 195 -8.24 -26.54 -7.72
C TYR A 195 -9.11 -27.55 -8.47
N ALA A 196 -8.51 -28.45 -9.25
CA ALA A 196 -9.17 -29.60 -9.87
C ALA A 196 -9.21 -30.80 -8.90
#